data_de0e2e0356c9e5a250f9b3f9034b74ec
#
_entry.id   de0e2e0356c9e5a250f9b3f9034b74ec
#
_cell.length_a   1.000
_cell.length_b   1.000
_cell.length_c   1.000
_cell.angle_alpha   90.00
_cell.angle_beta   90.00
_cell.angle_gamma   90.00
#
_symmetry.space_group_name_H-M   'P 1'
#
loop_
_entity.id
_entity.type
_entity.pdbx_description
1 polymer ?
#
loop_
_entity_poly.entity_id
_entity_poly.type
_entity_poly.pdbx_seq_one_letter_code
_entity_poly.pdbx_strand_id
1 'polypeptide(L)'
;MQASVHRKVENNDPGLYISLAFPTLFAFIITFLSSRLVGYLITYGIMPPMYYQPSPGLHVHHFTYGVFILFLAGYLGLSVKQARAKFWVALLLGFGLGLAMDEFGMWLKLRDDEIVRWSYDGFNITIGLFLLILSLKPGIRMLKRVWPFRKTGA
;
A
#
# COMPACT_ATOMS: atom_id res chain seq x y z
N MET A 1 -8.40 -0.15 -18.33
CA MET A 1 -8.15 -0.74 -17.01
C MET A 1 -9.47 -1.12 -16.30
N GLN A 2 -10.44 -0.22 -16.11
CA GLN A 2 -11.73 -0.53 -15.46
C GLN A 2 -12.51 -1.69 -16.11
N ALA A 3 -12.58 -1.74 -17.44
CA ALA A 3 -13.26 -2.83 -18.18
C ALA A 3 -12.64 -4.21 -17.92
N SER A 4 -11.31 -4.27 -17.77
CA SER A 4 -10.60 -5.51 -17.43
C SER A 4 -10.90 -5.97 -15.99
N VAL A 5 -10.97 -5.04 -15.04
CA VAL A 5 -11.33 -5.34 -13.64
C VAL A 5 -12.79 -5.80 -13.57
N HIS A 6 -13.70 -5.15 -14.29
CA HIS A 6 -15.12 -5.54 -14.35
C HIS A 6 -15.30 -7.00 -14.77
N ARG A 7 -14.70 -7.40 -15.90
CA ARG A 7 -14.78 -8.77 -16.40
C ARG A 7 -14.20 -9.79 -15.40
N LYS A 8 -13.12 -9.44 -14.70
CA LYS A 8 -12.50 -10.32 -13.70
C LYS A 8 -13.32 -10.48 -12.43
N VAL A 9 -14.03 -9.43 -12.02
CA VAL A 9 -14.97 -9.51 -10.89
C VAL A 9 -16.16 -10.39 -11.25
N GLU A 10 -16.76 -10.24 -12.44
CA GLU A 10 -17.89 -11.06 -12.89
C GLU A 10 -17.53 -12.54 -12.98
N ASN A 11 -16.34 -12.85 -13.49
CA ASN A 11 -15.90 -14.23 -13.70
C ASN A 11 -15.18 -14.86 -12.49
N ASN A 12 -15.16 -14.20 -11.31
CA ASN A 12 -14.38 -14.63 -10.15
C ASN A 12 -12.91 -14.97 -10.51
N ASP A 13 -12.31 -14.21 -11.45
CA ASP A 13 -10.96 -14.49 -11.95
C ASP A 13 -9.93 -14.33 -10.83
N PRO A 14 -9.16 -15.38 -10.52
CA PRO A 14 -8.08 -15.29 -9.53
C PRO A 14 -6.97 -14.29 -9.88
N GLY A 15 -6.96 -13.73 -11.10
CA GLY A 15 -6.05 -12.64 -11.49
C GLY A 15 -6.54 -11.23 -11.11
N LEU A 16 -7.68 -11.10 -10.44
CA LEU A 16 -8.23 -9.81 -10.03
C LEU A 16 -7.27 -9.01 -9.15
N TYR A 17 -6.59 -9.67 -8.19
CA TYR A 17 -5.63 -9.02 -7.31
C TYR A 17 -4.46 -8.38 -8.07
N ILE A 18 -3.99 -8.99 -9.17
CA ILE A 18 -2.94 -8.42 -10.02
C ILE A 18 -3.44 -7.14 -10.71
N SER A 19 -4.72 -7.13 -11.13
CA SER A 19 -5.31 -5.96 -11.78
C SER A 19 -5.54 -4.81 -10.81
N LEU A 20 -5.77 -5.10 -9.53
CA LEU A 20 -5.92 -4.10 -8.47
C LEU A 20 -4.58 -3.64 -7.89
N ALA A 21 -3.51 -4.42 -8.06
CA ALA A 21 -2.17 -4.05 -7.59
C ALA A 21 -1.68 -2.73 -8.22
N PHE A 22 -1.97 -2.50 -9.51
CA PHE A 22 -1.54 -1.27 -10.18
C PHE A 22 -2.15 -0.01 -9.58
N PRO A 23 -3.49 0.15 -9.44
CA PRO A 23 -4.06 1.34 -8.82
C PRO A 23 -3.62 1.50 -7.36
N THR A 24 -3.47 0.41 -6.60
CA THR A 24 -2.97 0.48 -5.23
C THR A 24 -1.52 0.99 -5.19
N LEU A 25 -0.64 0.44 -6.00
CA LEU A 25 0.76 0.85 -6.07
C LEU A 25 0.90 2.30 -6.57
N PHE A 26 0.11 2.69 -7.57
CA PHE A 26 0.10 4.06 -8.08
C PHE A 26 -0.28 5.05 -6.98
N ALA A 27 -1.40 4.81 -6.28
CA ALA A 27 -1.84 5.66 -5.18
C ALA A 27 -0.81 5.68 -4.04
N PHE A 28 -0.22 4.53 -3.70
CA PHE A 28 0.86 4.45 -2.71
C PHE A 28 2.04 5.36 -3.06
N ILE A 29 2.58 5.24 -4.27
CA ILE A 29 3.76 6.02 -4.70
C ILE A 29 3.44 7.52 -4.65
N ILE A 30 2.32 7.95 -5.22
CA ILE A 30 1.94 9.37 -5.23
C ILE A 30 1.79 9.90 -3.81
N THR A 31 1.09 9.15 -2.93
CA THR A 31 0.87 9.58 -1.55
C THR A 31 2.16 9.62 -0.75
N PHE A 32 3.00 8.57 -0.86
CA PHE A 32 4.29 8.52 -0.20
C PHE A 32 5.19 9.70 -0.59
N LEU A 33 5.32 9.97 -1.90
CA LEU A 33 6.12 11.08 -2.39
C LEU A 33 5.56 12.44 -1.96
N SER A 34 4.23 12.60 -1.99
CA SER A 34 3.58 13.84 -1.54
C SER A 34 3.78 14.07 -0.05
N SER A 35 3.65 13.04 0.79
CA SER A 35 3.92 13.13 2.23
C SER A 35 5.37 13.52 2.51
N ARG A 36 6.34 12.91 1.81
CA ARG A 36 7.75 13.28 1.89
C ARG A 36 7.98 14.73 1.51
N LEU A 37 7.41 15.16 0.38
CA LEU A 37 7.55 16.54 -0.08
C LEU A 37 7.01 17.53 0.96
N VAL A 38 5.79 17.30 1.46
CA VAL A 38 5.18 18.16 2.49
C VAL A 38 6.03 18.16 3.77
N GLY A 39 6.50 17.00 4.21
CA GLY A 39 7.40 16.89 5.36
C GLY A 39 8.68 17.71 5.18
N TYR A 40 9.32 17.64 4.01
CA TYR A 40 10.49 18.48 3.69
C TYR A 40 10.15 19.96 3.72
N LEU A 41 9.06 20.38 3.08
CA LEU A 41 8.66 21.79 3.03
C LEU A 41 8.41 22.37 4.43
N ILE A 42 7.84 21.57 5.33
CA ILE A 42 7.64 21.97 6.74
C ILE A 42 8.98 22.02 7.48
N THR A 43 9.83 21.00 7.33
CA THR A 43 11.13 20.92 8.02
C THR A 43 12.04 22.09 7.67
N TYR A 44 12.03 22.52 6.41
CA TYR A 44 12.80 23.68 5.95
C TYR A 44 12.10 25.03 6.11
N GLY A 45 10.95 25.07 6.79
CA GLY A 45 10.22 26.31 7.07
C GLY A 45 9.58 26.97 5.85
N ILE A 46 9.44 26.25 4.71
CA ILE A 46 8.79 26.76 3.49
C ILE A 46 7.27 26.74 3.65
N MET A 47 6.76 25.73 4.36
CA MET A 47 5.35 25.61 4.70
C MET A 47 5.13 25.66 6.21
N PRO A 48 4.01 26.24 6.68
CA PRO A 48 3.65 26.16 8.08
C PRO A 48 3.36 24.70 8.48
N PRO A 49 3.56 24.33 9.76
CA PRO A 49 3.24 22.99 10.24
C PRO A 49 1.74 22.71 10.08
N MET A 50 1.41 21.65 9.34
CA MET A 50 0.03 21.21 9.06
C MET A 50 -0.26 19.88 9.77
N TYR A 51 -0.05 19.85 11.08
CA TYR A 51 -0.37 18.69 11.89
C TYR A 51 -1.38 19.03 12.99
N TYR A 52 -2.19 18.06 13.37
CA TYR A 52 -3.11 18.20 14.49
C TYR A 52 -2.34 18.06 15.80
N GLN A 53 -2.42 19.07 16.65
CA GLN A 53 -1.75 19.12 17.94
C GLN A 53 -2.81 19.21 19.08
N PRO A 54 -3.23 18.07 19.66
CA PRO A 54 -4.26 18.04 20.68
C PRO A 54 -3.82 18.64 22.01
N SER A 55 -2.52 18.67 22.28
CA SER A 55 -1.93 19.31 23.47
C SER A 55 -0.51 19.79 23.20
N PRO A 56 0.05 20.75 23.99
CA PRO A 56 1.42 21.20 23.82
C PRO A 56 2.42 20.03 23.84
N GLY A 57 3.28 19.96 22.81
CA GLY A 57 4.29 18.91 22.69
C GLY A 57 3.81 17.56 22.13
N LEU A 58 2.50 17.40 21.91
CA LEU A 58 1.95 16.19 21.30
C LEU A 58 1.36 16.54 19.93
N HIS A 59 1.90 15.97 18.87
CA HIS A 59 1.30 16.06 17.53
C HIS A 59 0.92 14.67 17.01
N VAL A 60 -0.15 14.62 16.24
CA VAL A 60 -0.62 13.37 15.63
C VAL A 60 0.10 13.19 14.30
N HIS A 61 0.91 12.15 14.23
CA HIS A 61 1.60 11.76 13.01
C HIS A 61 0.63 11.28 11.94
N HIS A 62 0.94 11.56 10.69
CA HIS A 62 0.05 11.19 9.57
C HIS A 62 -0.04 9.67 9.34
N PHE A 63 0.92 8.87 9.84
CA PHE A 63 0.77 7.42 9.82
C PHE A 63 -0.50 6.94 10.54
N THR A 64 -0.92 7.65 11.58
CA THR A 64 -2.15 7.34 12.33
C THR A 64 -3.37 7.40 11.40
N TYR A 65 -3.48 8.47 10.61
CA TYR A 65 -4.54 8.59 9.60
C TYR A 65 -4.43 7.48 8.54
N GLY A 66 -3.20 7.15 8.13
CA GLY A 66 -2.92 6.04 7.22
C GLY A 66 -3.47 4.72 7.74
N VAL A 67 -3.24 4.38 9.02
CA VAL A 67 -3.74 3.16 9.66
C VAL A 67 -5.28 3.11 9.68
N PHE A 68 -5.95 4.22 10.02
CA PHE A 68 -7.43 4.28 9.98
C PHE A 68 -7.97 4.10 8.56
N ILE A 69 -7.32 4.70 7.57
CA ILE A 69 -7.71 4.54 6.16
C ILE A 69 -7.50 3.10 5.69
N LEU A 70 -6.41 2.44 6.11
CA LEU A 70 -6.17 1.03 5.83
C LEU A 70 -7.25 0.13 6.43
N PHE A 71 -7.66 0.39 7.67
CA PHE A 71 -8.76 -0.32 8.30
C PHE A 71 -10.06 -0.16 7.50
N LEU A 72 -10.42 1.08 7.15
CA LEU A 72 -11.59 1.36 6.33
C LEU A 72 -11.51 0.69 4.95
N ALA A 73 -10.38 0.81 4.25
CA ALA A 73 -10.18 0.19 2.95
C ALA A 73 -10.27 -1.35 3.03
N GLY A 74 -9.72 -1.96 4.08
CA GLY A 74 -9.82 -3.39 4.34
C GLY A 74 -11.28 -3.83 4.53
N TYR A 75 -12.02 -3.13 5.39
CA TYR A 75 -13.43 -3.42 5.64
C TYR A 75 -14.30 -3.25 4.38
N LEU A 76 -14.12 -2.15 3.64
CA LEU A 76 -14.82 -1.94 2.38
C LEU A 76 -14.45 -3.00 1.34
N GLY A 77 -13.19 -3.43 1.30
CA GLY A 77 -12.71 -4.49 0.40
C GLY A 77 -13.42 -5.81 0.58
N LEU A 78 -13.81 -6.14 1.82
CA LEU A 78 -14.61 -7.33 2.14
C LEU A 78 -16.08 -7.18 1.73
N SER A 79 -16.61 -5.96 1.77
CA SER A 79 -18.04 -5.69 1.59
C SER A 79 -18.42 -5.43 0.13
N VAL A 80 -17.55 -4.77 -0.66
CA VAL A 80 -17.88 -4.35 -2.02
C VAL A 80 -17.67 -5.45 -3.04
N LYS A 81 -18.65 -5.65 -3.90
CA LYS A 81 -18.61 -6.64 -5.00
C LYS A 81 -18.40 -6.00 -6.38
N GLN A 82 -18.83 -4.76 -6.55
CA GLN A 82 -18.77 -4.08 -7.84
C GLN A 82 -17.33 -3.74 -8.24
N ALA A 83 -16.98 -3.95 -9.52
CA ALA A 83 -15.65 -3.67 -10.06
C ALA A 83 -15.19 -2.22 -9.86
N ARG A 84 -16.12 -1.27 -10.07
CA ARG A 84 -15.83 0.16 -9.87
C ARG A 84 -15.53 0.47 -8.41
N ALA A 85 -16.30 -0.12 -7.49
CA ALA A 85 -16.05 0.05 -6.05
C ALA A 85 -14.72 -0.56 -5.63
N LYS A 86 -14.38 -1.78 -6.10
CA LYS A 86 -13.07 -2.40 -5.85
C LYS A 86 -11.90 -1.55 -6.35
N PHE A 87 -12.05 -0.87 -7.48
CA PHE A 87 -11.03 0.04 -7.99
C PHE A 87 -10.81 1.24 -7.04
N TRP A 88 -11.89 1.85 -6.54
CA TRP A 88 -11.79 2.94 -5.58
C TRP A 88 -11.22 2.49 -4.24
N VAL A 89 -11.59 1.31 -3.78
CA VAL A 89 -11.01 0.71 -2.57
C VAL A 89 -9.52 0.44 -2.76
N ALA A 90 -9.07 0.00 -3.93
CA ALA A 90 -7.66 -0.19 -4.22
C ALA A 90 -6.88 1.13 -4.19
N LEU A 91 -7.45 2.23 -4.71
CA LEU A 91 -6.84 3.56 -4.58
C LEU A 91 -6.80 4.01 -3.12
N LEU A 92 -7.89 3.83 -2.36
CA LEU A 92 -7.95 4.17 -0.94
C LEU A 92 -6.93 3.37 -0.12
N LEU A 93 -6.77 2.08 -0.43
CA LEU A 93 -5.76 1.21 0.18
C LEU A 93 -4.34 1.73 -0.09
N GLY A 94 -4.05 2.10 -1.35
CA GLY A 94 -2.75 2.68 -1.71
C GLY A 94 -2.49 4.02 -1.01
N PHE A 95 -3.52 4.87 -0.91
CA PHE A 95 -3.43 6.13 -0.17
C PHE A 95 -3.11 5.91 1.31
N GLY A 96 -3.83 5.00 1.99
CA GLY A 96 -3.55 4.66 3.38
C GLY A 96 -2.16 4.06 3.58
N LEU A 97 -1.70 3.20 2.65
CA LEU A 97 -0.33 2.67 2.66
C LEU A 97 0.71 3.78 2.52
N GLY A 98 0.49 4.75 1.63
CA GLY A 98 1.42 5.87 1.44
C GLY A 98 1.63 6.68 2.71
N LEU A 99 0.54 7.04 3.39
CA LEU A 99 0.61 7.76 4.67
C LEU A 99 1.25 6.92 5.78
N ALA A 100 0.86 5.65 5.91
CA ALA A 100 1.35 4.79 6.98
C ALA A 100 2.83 4.44 6.80
N MET A 101 3.27 4.15 5.57
CA MET A 101 4.62 3.68 5.30
C MET A 101 5.65 4.80 5.17
N ASP A 102 5.23 6.05 5.01
CA ASP A 102 6.14 7.19 5.03
C ASP A 102 6.87 7.33 6.37
N GLU A 103 6.17 7.18 7.48
CA GLU A 103 6.73 7.24 8.84
C GLU A 103 7.00 5.86 9.46
N PHE A 104 6.88 4.78 8.69
CA PHE A 104 7.04 3.41 9.19
C PHE A 104 8.40 3.15 9.84
N GLY A 105 9.45 3.82 9.38
CA GLY A 105 10.79 3.70 9.97
C GLY A 105 10.83 4.10 11.45
N MET A 106 10.11 5.16 11.83
CA MET A 106 9.99 5.58 13.23
C MET A 106 9.28 4.51 14.07
N TRP A 107 8.26 3.93 13.51
CA TRP A 107 7.47 2.86 14.13
C TRP A 107 8.28 1.58 14.30
N LEU A 108 9.01 1.19 13.25
CA LEU A 108 9.86 0.00 13.25
C LEU A 108 10.99 0.08 14.28
N LYS A 109 11.58 1.27 14.43
CA LYS A 109 12.75 1.48 15.29
C LYS A 109 12.41 2.07 16.66
N LEU A 110 11.13 2.38 16.91
CA LEU A 110 10.62 3.02 18.13
C LEU A 110 11.41 4.30 18.48
N ARG A 111 11.78 5.08 17.47
CA ARG A 111 12.55 6.30 17.59
C ARG A 111 11.95 7.38 16.69
N ASP A 112 11.92 8.62 17.20
CA ASP A 112 11.49 9.82 16.45
C ASP A 112 12.72 10.76 16.32
N ASP A 113 13.71 10.33 15.56
CA ASP A 113 14.84 11.16 15.18
C ASP A 113 14.87 11.39 13.66
N GLU A 114 15.62 12.39 13.23
CA GLU A 114 15.69 12.82 11.85
C GLU A 114 16.13 11.70 10.90
N ILE A 115 17.10 10.89 11.31
CA ILE A 115 17.63 9.78 10.49
C ILE A 115 16.56 8.74 10.24
N VAL A 116 15.79 8.40 11.27
CA VAL A 116 14.74 7.38 11.18
C VAL A 116 13.53 7.90 10.45
N ARG A 117 13.17 9.17 10.64
CA ARG A 117 12.06 9.84 9.95
C ARG A 117 12.25 9.82 8.44
N TRP A 118 13.47 10.03 7.95
CA TRP A 118 13.78 10.03 6.52
C TRP A 118 14.18 8.65 5.97
N SER A 119 14.05 7.57 6.74
CA SER A 119 14.33 6.23 6.24
C SER A 119 13.33 5.80 5.15
N TYR A 120 13.78 4.94 4.25
CA TYR A 120 12.96 4.33 3.20
C TYR A 120 12.49 2.91 3.55
N ASP A 121 12.54 2.54 4.83
CA ASP A 121 12.20 1.18 5.27
C ASP A 121 10.78 0.79 4.87
N GLY A 122 9.79 1.65 5.12
CA GLY A 122 8.40 1.41 4.74
C GLY A 122 8.19 1.33 3.23
N PHE A 123 8.87 2.18 2.45
CA PHE A 123 8.82 2.14 1.00
C PHE A 123 9.38 0.81 0.48
N ASN A 124 10.56 0.41 0.92
CA ASN A 124 11.23 -0.81 0.48
C ASN A 124 10.41 -2.07 0.82
N ILE A 125 9.84 -2.12 2.02
CA ILE A 125 8.97 -3.22 2.46
C ILE A 125 7.72 -3.29 1.56
N THR A 126 7.08 -2.16 1.29
CA THR A 126 5.87 -2.12 0.46
C THR A 126 6.17 -2.54 -0.97
N ILE A 127 7.24 -2.02 -1.58
CA ILE A 127 7.64 -2.42 -2.94
C ILE A 127 7.99 -3.91 -2.97
N GLY A 128 8.76 -4.41 -2.00
CA GLY A 128 9.09 -5.83 -1.88
C GLY A 128 7.85 -6.71 -1.81
N LEU A 129 6.86 -6.33 -1.01
CA LEU A 129 5.59 -7.05 -0.89
C LEU A 129 4.80 -7.04 -2.22
N PHE A 130 4.73 -5.90 -2.93
CA PHE A 130 4.08 -5.84 -4.24
C PHE A 130 4.79 -6.70 -5.28
N LEU A 131 6.12 -6.68 -5.32
CA LEU A 131 6.90 -7.56 -6.20
C LEU A 131 6.64 -9.03 -5.89
N LEU A 132 6.56 -9.40 -4.60
CA LEU A 132 6.20 -10.75 -4.19
C LEU A 132 4.81 -11.12 -4.70
N ILE A 133 3.78 -10.30 -4.47
CA ILE A 133 2.41 -10.53 -4.91
C ILE A 133 2.34 -10.70 -6.43
N LEU A 134 3.01 -9.83 -7.19
CA LEU A 134 3.04 -9.90 -8.64
C LEU A 134 3.78 -11.15 -9.15
N SER A 135 4.77 -11.63 -8.40
CA SER A 135 5.58 -12.82 -8.72
C SER A 135 4.89 -14.14 -8.38
N LEU A 136 3.87 -14.15 -7.52
CA LEU A 136 3.24 -15.38 -7.04
C LEU A 136 2.74 -16.28 -8.18
N LYS A 137 2.00 -15.73 -9.14
CA LYS A 137 1.43 -16.52 -10.24
C LYS A 137 2.49 -17.10 -11.19
N PRO A 138 3.48 -16.34 -11.67
CA PRO A 138 4.59 -16.90 -12.46
C PRO A 138 5.48 -17.82 -11.62
N GLY A 139 5.75 -17.52 -10.36
CA GLY A 139 6.54 -18.34 -9.46
C GLY A 139 5.90 -19.72 -9.21
N ILE A 140 4.62 -19.76 -8.90
CA ILE A 140 3.87 -21.03 -8.73
C ILE A 140 3.89 -21.85 -10.03
N ARG A 141 3.74 -21.22 -11.21
CA ARG A 141 3.83 -21.93 -12.50
C ARG A 141 5.20 -22.53 -12.72
N MET A 142 6.25 -21.79 -12.39
CA MET A 142 7.64 -22.27 -12.49
C MET A 142 7.89 -23.45 -11.54
N LEU A 143 7.50 -23.33 -10.26
CA LEU A 143 7.61 -24.41 -9.27
C LEU A 143 6.89 -25.68 -9.73
N LYS A 144 5.67 -25.54 -10.28
CA LYS A 144 4.92 -26.69 -10.83
C LYS A 144 5.61 -27.36 -12.01
N ARG A 145 6.46 -26.65 -12.77
CA ARG A 145 7.22 -27.23 -13.88
C ARG A 145 8.46 -27.98 -13.40
N VAL A 146 9.10 -27.47 -12.35
CA VAL A 146 10.35 -28.02 -11.81
C VAL A 146 10.09 -29.12 -10.77
N TRP A 147 8.84 -29.22 -10.24
CA TRP A 147 8.47 -30.17 -9.21
C TRP A 147 8.57 -31.64 -9.67
N PRO A 148 9.53 -32.42 -9.13
CA PRO A 148 9.83 -33.75 -9.64
C PRO A 148 8.75 -34.80 -9.34
N PHE A 149 7.84 -34.52 -8.39
CA PHE A 149 6.77 -35.48 -7.96
C PHE A 149 5.45 -35.23 -8.69
N ARG A 150 5.44 -34.62 -9.86
CA ARG A 150 4.24 -34.54 -10.68
C ARG A 150 3.88 -35.98 -11.10
N LYS A 151 2.81 -36.55 -10.48
CA LYS A 151 2.24 -37.84 -10.91
C LYS A 151 1.95 -37.70 -12.41
N THR A 152 2.73 -38.42 -13.22
CA THR A 152 2.34 -38.76 -14.58
C THR A 152 1.13 -39.63 -14.42
N GLY A 153 -0.05 -39.06 -14.61
CA GLY A 153 -1.31 -39.79 -14.61
C GLY A 153 -1.25 -40.82 -15.73
N ALA A 154 -1.40 -42.05 -15.33
CA ALA A 154 -1.76 -43.17 -16.20
C ALA A 154 -3.17 -42.93 -16.72
#